data_e29ee197af141976d623b0ab4798c19c
#
_entry.id   e29ee197af141976d623b0ab4798c19c
#
_cell.length_a   1.000
_cell.length_b   1.000
_cell.length_c   1.000
_cell.angle_alpha   90.00
_cell.angle_beta   90.00
_cell.angle_gamma   90.00
#
_symmetry.space_group_name_H-M   'P 1'
#
loop_
_entity.id
_entity.type
_entity.pdbx_description
1 polymer ?
#
loop_
_entity_poly.entity_id
_entity_poly.type
_entity_poly.pdbx_seq_one_letter_code
_entity_poly.pdbx_strand_id
1 'polypeptide(L)'
;MYKRQVRFFNTVGPRQVGHYGMVVPRFVSAALKNEPLSVYGSGDQIRCFCHVDDAARALLLVMDSDKAVGEVFNIGNNQQVSIMELAKKVIELTGSSSTIEKIAYEKAYPEGFEDMQRRVPDISKIKQVLGWLPEINLDQIIKDIAAFNSK
;
A
#
# COMPACT_ATOMS: atom_id res chain seq x y z
N MET A 1 -18.77 10.63 -25.39
CA MET A 1 -17.77 10.79 -24.29
C MET A 1 -17.22 9.42 -23.95
N TYR A 2 -15.95 9.19 -24.18
CA TYR A 2 -15.30 7.90 -23.90
C TYR A 2 -14.83 7.91 -22.44
N LYS A 3 -15.41 7.01 -21.60
CA LYS A 3 -15.01 6.84 -20.21
C LYS A 3 -14.00 5.69 -20.10
N ARG A 4 -12.97 5.90 -19.31
CA ARG A 4 -12.07 4.86 -18.81
C ARG A 4 -12.06 4.98 -17.29
N GLN A 5 -12.24 3.88 -16.58
CA GLN A 5 -12.39 3.92 -15.13
C GLN A 5 -11.33 3.05 -14.46
N VAL A 6 -10.78 3.53 -13.35
CA VAL A 6 -9.83 2.77 -12.54
C VAL A 6 -10.26 2.77 -11.08
N ARG A 7 -9.91 1.68 -10.37
CA ARG A 7 -10.02 1.56 -8.92
C ARG A 7 -8.64 1.32 -8.36
N PHE A 8 -8.16 2.23 -7.53
CA PHE A 8 -6.86 2.09 -6.88
C PHE A 8 -6.94 1.27 -5.61
N PHE A 9 -5.93 0.40 -5.43
CA PHE A 9 -5.76 -0.41 -4.22
C PHE A 9 -4.43 -0.07 -3.56
N ASN A 10 -4.50 0.54 -2.36
CA ASN A 10 -3.36 0.87 -1.49
C ASN A 10 -2.13 1.35 -2.29
N THR A 11 -2.31 2.39 -3.08
CA THR A 11 -1.20 3.04 -3.78
C THR A 11 -0.35 3.78 -2.76
N VAL A 12 0.96 3.51 -2.76
CA VAL A 12 1.93 4.04 -1.79
C VAL A 12 3.21 4.47 -2.50
N GLY A 13 3.96 5.37 -1.89
CA GLY A 13 5.22 5.83 -2.44
C GLY A 13 5.73 7.10 -1.77
N PRO A 14 6.87 7.66 -2.25
CA PRO A 14 7.38 8.95 -1.82
C PRO A 14 6.31 10.04 -1.89
N ARG A 15 6.39 11.04 -0.99
CA ARG A 15 5.44 12.17 -0.84
C ARG A 15 4.06 11.81 -0.27
N GLN A 16 3.77 10.53 -0.01
CA GLN A 16 2.53 10.18 0.65
C GLN A 16 2.54 10.64 2.11
N VAL A 17 1.49 11.36 2.53
CA VAL A 17 1.36 11.85 3.91
C VAL A 17 0.78 10.75 4.79
N GLY A 18 1.33 10.55 5.99
CA GLY A 18 0.91 9.50 6.93
C GLY A 18 -0.42 9.77 7.67
N HIS A 19 -1.26 10.71 7.18
CA HIS A 19 -2.57 10.99 7.77
C HIS A 19 -3.62 9.94 7.35
N TYR A 20 -4.72 9.86 8.07
CA TYR A 20 -5.88 9.02 7.73
C TYR A 20 -5.61 7.52 7.60
N GLY A 21 -4.78 6.96 8.47
CA GLY A 21 -4.58 5.50 8.56
C GLY A 21 -3.65 4.90 7.50
N MET A 22 -2.86 5.71 6.80
CA MET A 22 -1.88 5.23 5.81
C MET A 22 -0.72 4.53 6.52
N VAL A 23 -0.78 3.19 6.61
CA VAL A 23 0.10 2.39 7.46
C VAL A 23 1.57 2.45 7.04
N VAL A 24 1.89 2.35 5.72
CA VAL A 24 3.29 2.29 5.25
C VAL A 24 4.06 3.58 5.57
N PRO A 25 3.60 4.78 5.17
CA PRO A 25 4.34 6.01 5.48
C PRO A 25 4.43 6.27 6.98
N ARG A 26 3.41 5.88 7.76
CA ARG A 26 3.40 6.01 9.22
C ARG A 26 4.45 5.12 9.87
N PHE A 27 4.54 3.85 9.46
CA PHE A 27 5.56 2.93 9.97
C PHE A 27 6.97 3.37 9.59
N VAL A 28 7.19 3.77 8.34
CA VAL A 28 8.50 4.27 7.91
C VAL A 28 8.91 5.53 8.68
N SER A 29 7.98 6.49 8.86
CA SER A 29 8.26 7.70 9.63
C SER A 29 8.61 7.42 11.09
N ALA A 30 7.89 6.51 11.76
CA ALA A 30 8.17 6.10 13.13
C ALA A 30 9.52 5.38 13.22
N ALA A 31 9.79 4.43 12.29
CA ALA A 31 11.04 3.69 12.26
C ALA A 31 12.28 4.61 12.09
N LEU A 32 12.21 5.60 11.19
CA LEU A 32 13.30 6.54 10.99
C LEU A 32 13.61 7.40 12.22
N LYS A 33 12.65 7.55 13.13
CA LYS A 33 12.82 8.27 14.41
C LYS A 33 13.10 7.34 15.59
N ASN A 34 13.18 6.01 15.36
CA ASN A 34 13.23 4.98 16.40
C ASN A 34 12.05 5.05 17.39
N GLU A 35 10.90 5.55 16.94
CA GLU A 35 9.64 5.55 17.68
C GLU A 35 8.93 4.19 17.53
N PRO A 36 8.09 3.76 18.49
CA PRO A 36 7.33 2.50 18.38
C PRO A 36 6.39 2.48 17.16
N LEU A 37 6.31 1.32 16.50
CA LEU A 37 5.34 1.09 15.43
C LEU A 37 4.03 0.57 16.00
N SER A 38 2.98 1.38 15.93
CA SER A 38 1.65 1.04 16.44
C SER A 38 0.89 0.12 15.47
N VAL A 39 0.73 -1.14 15.82
CA VAL A 39 -0.04 -2.15 15.11
C VAL A 39 -1.40 -2.30 15.77
N TYR A 40 -2.48 -2.03 15.05
CA TYR A 40 -3.83 -2.14 15.57
C TYR A 40 -4.35 -3.58 15.52
N GLY A 41 -4.92 -4.06 16.62
CA GLY A 41 -5.39 -5.43 16.79
C GLY A 41 -4.25 -6.44 16.82
N SER A 42 -4.45 -7.62 16.23
CA SER A 42 -3.45 -8.70 16.16
C SER A 42 -2.31 -8.40 15.18
N GLY A 43 -2.59 -7.60 14.14
CA GLY A 43 -1.69 -7.38 13.01
C GLY A 43 -1.77 -8.44 11.92
N ASP A 44 -2.73 -9.37 11.98
CA ASP A 44 -2.90 -10.47 11.02
C ASP A 44 -3.63 -10.03 9.74
N GLN A 45 -4.18 -8.81 9.73
CA GLN A 45 -4.89 -8.28 8.56
C GLN A 45 -3.97 -8.27 7.34
N ILE A 46 -4.46 -8.85 6.25
CA ILE A 46 -3.74 -8.96 4.98
C ILE A 46 -4.02 -7.74 4.09
N ARG A 47 -2.94 -7.14 3.61
CA ARG A 47 -2.97 -6.02 2.66
C ARG A 47 -2.01 -6.28 1.50
N CYS A 48 -2.19 -5.51 0.43
CA CYS A 48 -1.30 -5.46 -0.71
C CYS A 48 -0.97 -3.99 -0.97
N PHE A 49 0.26 -3.70 -1.39
CA PHE A 49 0.71 -2.32 -1.63
C PHE A 49 1.28 -2.19 -3.03
N CYS A 50 0.83 -1.18 -3.77
CA CYS A 50 1.26 -0.88 -5.13
C CYS A 50 2.08 0.42 -5.13
N HIS A 51 3.26 0.41 -5.75
CA HIS A 51 4.05 1.62 -5.87
C HIS A 51 3.34 2.66 -6.73
N VAL A 52 3.49 3.94 -6.39
CA VAL A 52 2.87 5.04 -7.14
C VAL A 52 3.31 5.08 -8.61
N ASP A 53 4.56 4.74 -8.91
CA ASP A 53 5.06 4.71 -10.29
C ASP A 53 4.44 3.57 -11.11
N ASP A 54 4.20 2.41 -10.50
CA ASP A 54 3.43 1.33 -11.13
C ASP A 54 2.00 1.78 -11.42
N ALA A 55 1.38 2.47 -10.48
CA ALA A 55 0.02 3.01 -10.67
C ALA A 55 -0.01 4.09 -11.78
N ALA A 56 0.99 4.96 -11.85
CA ALA A 56 1.12 5.97 -12.91
C ALA A 56 1.31 5.31 -14.28
N ARG A 57 2.17 4.28 -14.38
CA ARG A 57 2.37 3.49 -15.60
C ARG A 57 1.07 2.82 -16.07
N ALA A 58 0.28 2.27 -15.13
CA ALA A 58 -1.03 1.72 -15.44
C ALA A 58 -1.99 2.78 -16.03
N LEU A 59 -2.02 3.99 -15.44
CA LEU A 59 -2.85 5.08 -15.93
C LEU A 59 -2.51 5.47 -17.37
N LEU A 60 -1.22 5.60 -17.70
CA LEU A 60 -0.78 5.91 -19.07
C LEU A 60 -1.27 4.83 -20.05
N LEU A 61 -1.11 3.55 -19.71
CA LEU A 61 -1.59 2.45 -20.55
C LEU A 61 -3.12 2.49 -20.74
N VAL A 62 -3.88 2.78 -19.67
CA VAL A 62 -5.34 2.92 -19.75
C VAL A 62 -5.73 4.12 -20.61
N MET A 63 -5.00 5.23 -20.54
CA MET A 63 -5.28 6.43 -21.34
C MET A 63 -5.01 6.20 -22.83
N ASP A 64 -3.95 5.51 -23.18
CA ASP A 64 -3.50 5.35 -24.57
C ASP A 64 -4.21 4.20 -25.32
N SER A 65 -4.88 3.29 -24.60
CA SER A 65 -5.50 2.10 -25.22
C SER A 65 -6.98 2.30 -25.54
N ASP A 66 -7.34 2.05 -26.81
CA ASP A 66 -8.74 1.99 -27.22
C ASP A 66 -9.49 0.82 -26.58
N LYS A 67 -8.78 -0.27 -26.22
CA LYS A 67 -9.35 -1.43 -25.52
C LYS A 67 -9.83 -1.08 -24.10
N ALA A 68 -9.40 0.07 -23.56
CA ALA A 68 -9.82 0.53 -22.25
C ALA A 68 -11.11 1.36 -22.26
N VAL A 69 -11.63 1.70 -23.44
CA VAL A 69 -12.83 2.53 -23.57
C VAL A 69 -14.06 1.76 -23.05
N GLY A 70 -14.79 2.36 -22.12
CA GLY A 70 -15.95 1.76 -21.47
C GLY A 70 -15.64 0.77 -20.36
N GLU A 71 -14.35 0.49 -20.12
CA GLU A 71 -13.92 -0.54 -19.21
C GLU A 71 -13.55 0.00 -17.81
N VAL A 72 -13.57 -0.91 -16.83
CA VAL A 72 -13.14 -0.65 -15.45
C VAL A 72 -11.98 -1.57 -15.11
N PHE A 73 -10.87 -1.01 -14.59
CA PHE A 73 -9.69 -1.76 -14.19
C PHE A 73 -9.35 -1.54 -12.71
N ASN A 74 -8.97 -2.62 -12.03
CA ASN A 74 -8.32 -2.51 -10.73
C ASN A 74 -6.83 -2.28 -10.95
N ILE A 75 -6.27 -1.27 -10.30
CA ILE A 75 -4.83 -0.98 -10.27
C ILE A 75 -4.33 -1.23 -8.85
N GLY A 76 -3.42 -2.19 -8.71
CA GLY A 76 -2.91 -2.60 -7.41
C GLY A 76 -1.86 -3.69 -7.54
N ASN A 77 -1.32 -4.12 -6.41
CA ASN A 77 -0.43 -5.28 -6.32
C ASN A 77 -1.18 -6.41 -5.62
N ASN A 78 -0.95 -7.65 -6.01
CA ASN A 78 -1.57 -8.83 -5.41
C ASN A 78 -0.62 -9.61 -4.47
N GLN A 79 0.60 -9.10 -4.24
CA GLN A 79 1.49 -9.65 -3.22
C GLN A 79 0.95 -9.32 -1.83
N GLN A 80 0.63 -10.36 -1.08
CA GLN A 80 0.01 -10.26 0.22
C GLN A 80 1.07 -10.11 1.32
N VAL A 81 0.77 -9.27 2.30
CA VAL A 81 1.57 -9.10 3.51
C VAL A 81 0.64 -8.81 4.69
N SER A 82 0.91 -9.40 5.86
CA SER A 82 0.22 -9.00 7.09
C SER A 82 0.77 -7.67 7.60
N ILE A 83 -0.04 -6.94 8.38
CA ILE A 83 0.42 -5.69 8.99
C ILE A 83 1.59 -5.94 9.96
N MET A 84 1.60 -7.08 10.64
CA MET A 84 2.71 -7.48 11.51
C MET A 84 4.01 -7.75 10.73
N GLU A 85 3.92 -8.46 9.60
CA GLU A 85 5.08 -8.67 8.71
C GLU A 85 5.59 -7.37 8.11
N LEU A 86 4.67 -6.48 7.70
CA LEU A 86 5.01 -5.15 7.22
C LEU A 86 5.81 -4.37 8.27
N ALA A 87 5.37 -4.37 9.53
CA ALA A 87 6.07 -3.67 10.61
C ALA A 87 7.50 -4.21 10.81
N LYS A 88 7.67 -5.53 10.83
CA LYS A 88 9.00 -6.17 10.92
C LYS A 88 9.91 -5.80 9.75
N LYS A 89 9.38 -5.87 8.50
CA LYS A 89 10.14 -5.48 7.30
C LYS A 89 10.57 -4.01 7.34
N VAL A 90 9.71 -3.12 7.81
CA VAL A 90 10.06 -1.69 7.92
C VAL A 90 11.22 -1.50 8.89
N ILE A 91 11.18 -2.11 10.08
CA ILE A 91 12.26 -2.05 11.07
C ILE A 91 13.57 -2.56 10.46
N GLU A 92 13.52 -3.75 9.85
CA GLU A 92 14.68 -4.39 9.22
C GLU A 92 15.31 -3.51 8.11
N LEU A 93 14.49 -3.06 7.16
CA LEU A 93 14.96 -2.31 5.98
C LEU A 93 15.42 -0.88 6.29
N THR A 94 14.94 -0.29 7.39
CA THR A 94 15.39 1.03 7.86
C THR A 94 16.56 0.95 8.86
N GLY A 95 16.93 -0.25 9.32
CA GLY A 95 17.94 -0.44 10.36
C GLY A 95 17.53 0.17 11.71
N SER A 96 16.21 0.29 11.96
CA SER A 96 15.67 0.94 13.14
C SER A 96 15.74 0.07 14.39
N SER A 97 15.89 0.71 15.56
CA SER A 97 15.74 0.07 16.88
C SER A 97 14.30 0.12 17.42
N SER A 98 13.34 0.50 16.62
CA SER A 98 11.93 0.61 17.00
C SER A 98 11.35 -0.71 17.50
N THR A 99 10.45 -0.62 18.48
CA THR A 99 9.62 -1.73 18.94
C THR A 99 8.27 -1.76 18.23
N ILE A 100 7.58 -2.90 18.27
CA ILE A 100 6.21 -3.01 17.77
C ILE A 100 5.27 -3.01 18.96
N GLU A 101 4.34 -2.04 18.99
CA GLU A 101 3.30 -1.94 20.00
C GLU A 101 1.95 -2.35 19.44
N LYS A 102 1.29 -3.36 20.04
CA LYS A 102 -0.08 -3.75 19.71
C LYS A 102 -1.07 -2.85 20.45
N ILE A 103 -1.94 -2.20 19.68
CA ILE A 103 -2.99 -1.34 20.21
C ILE A 103 -4.35 -2.00 19.94
N ALA A 104 -5.15 -2.23 20.97
CA ALA A 104 -6.48 -2.79 20.80
C ALA A 104 -7.36 -1.88 19.92
N TYR A 105 -8.22 -2.48 19.10
CA TYR A 105 -9.08 -1.72 18.16
C TYR A 105 -9.99 -0.71 18.87
N GLU A 106 -10.50 -1.07 20.04
CA GLU A 106 -11.39 -0.23 20.85
C GLU A 106 -10.74 1.08 21.31
N LYS A 107 -9.39 1.11 21.35
CA LYS A 107 -8.63 2.33 21.67
C LYS A 107 -8.33 3.19 20.43
N ALA A 108 -8.39 2.60 19.24
CA ALA A 108 -7.96 3.24 18.00
C ALA A 108 -9.13 3.73 17.13
N TYR A 109 -10.29 3.08 17.25
CA TYR A 109 -11.44 3.33 16.39
C TYR A 109 -12.74 3.43 17.21
N PRO A 110 -13.76 4.14 16.69
CA PRO A 110 -15.08 4.21 17.30
C PRO A 110 -15.71 2.82 17.42
N GLU A 111 -16.66 2.68 18.37
CA GLU A 111 -17.45 1.48 18.52
C GLU A 111 -18.17 1.10 17.21
N GLY A 112 -18.16 -0.19 16.85
CA GLY A 112 -18.72 -0.70 15.59
C GLY A 112 -17.81 -0.61 14.37
N PHE A 113 -16.54 -0.18 14.52
CA PHE A 113 -15.59 -0.23 13.42
C PHE A 113 -15.18 -1.69 13.13
N GLU A 114 -15.49 -2.15 11.91
CA GLU A 114 -15.05 -3.44 11.39
C GLU A 114 -13.89 -3.24 10.40
N ASP A 115 -12.70 -3.76 10.72
CA ASP A 115 -11.58 -3.77 9.77
C ASP A 115 -11.68 -5.02 8.88
N MET A 116 -11.50 -4.80 7.59
CA MET A 116 -11.47 -5.88 6.61
C MET A 116 -10.25 -6.77 6.84
N GLN A 117 -10.45 -8.05 7.18
CA GLN A 117 -9.37 -8.98 7.47
C GLN A 117 -8.45 -9.22 6.26
N ARG A 118 -9.00 -9.24 5.04
CA ARG A 118 -8.24 -9.47 3.82
C ARG A 118 -8.72 -8.54 2.70
N ARG A 119 -7.78 -7.77 2.12
CA ARG A 119 -8.04 -6.89 0.97
C ARG A 119 -6.97 -7.10 -0.09
N VAL A 120 -7.31 -7.89 -1.11
CA VAL A 120 -6.43 -8.27 -2.23
C VAL A 120 -7.14 -7.92 -3.54
N PRO A 121 -6.57 -7.08 -4.42
CA PRO A 121 -7.17 -6.77 -5.70
C PRO A 121 -7.04 -7.93 -6.68
N ASP A 122 -8.07 -8.17 -7.46
CA ASP A 122 -7.95 -8.94 -8.69
C ASP A 122 -7.51 -8.00 -9.83
N ILE A 123 -6.29 -8.23 -10.32
CA ILE A 123 -5.66 -7.47 -11.41
C ILE A 123 -5.60 -8.27 -12.72
N SER A 124 -6.30 -9.40 -12.81
CA SER A 124 -6.27 -10.28 -13.98
C SER A 124 -6.75 -9.56 -15.24
N LYS A 125 -7.79 -8.74 -15.14
CA LYS A 125 -8.35 -8.00 -16.28
C LYS A 125 -7.36 -7.01 -16.89
N ILE A 126 -6.69 -6.19 -16.09
CA ILE A 126 -5.72 -5.22 -16.62
C ILE A 126 -4.51 -5.93 -17.22
N LYS A 127 -4.09 -7.06 -16.62
CA LYS A 127 -3.04 -7.92 -17.19
C LYS A 127 -3.44 -8.46 -18.57
N GLN A 128 -4.64 -9.01 -18.71
CA GLN A 128 -5.10 -9.63 -19.96
C GLN A 128 -5.32 -8.59 -21.07
N VAL A 129 -5.90 -7.45 -20.75
CA VAL A 129 -6.31 -6.45 -21.75
C VAL A 129 -5.16 -5.52 -22.13
N LEU A 130 -4.35 -5.11 -21.16
CA LEU A 130 -3.31 -4.08 -21.34
C LEU A 130 -1.89 -4.59 -21.09
N GLY A 131 -1.70 -5.85 -20.69
CA GLY A 131 -0.39 -6.43 -20.40
C GLY A 131 0.29 -5.86 -19.14
N TRP A 132 -0.42 -5.07 -18.34
CA TRP A 132 0.17 -4.42 -17.15
C TRP A 132 0.28 -5.37 -15.97
N LEU A 133 1.41 -5.29 -15.27
CA LEU A 133 1.67 -5.89 -13.96
C LEU A 133 2.46 -4.90 -13.10
N PRO A 134 2.30 -4.94 -11.77
CA PRO A 134 3.17 -4.21 -10.86
C PRO A 134 4.58 -4.83 -10.89
N GLU A 135 5.61 -3.99 -10.93
CA GLU A 135 7.02 -4.40 -11.03
C GLU A 135 7.80 -4.10 -9.76
N ILE A 136 7.36 -3.11 -8.99
CA ILE A 136 8.04 -2.65 -7.80
C ILE A 136 7.53 -3.43 -6.58
N ASN A 137 8.42 -4.14 -5.91
CA ASN A 137 8.10 -4.95 -4.74
C ASN A 137 8.00 -4.11 -3.45
N LEU A 138 7.49 -4.72 -2.36
CA LEU A 138 7.29 -4.04 -1.08
C LEU A 138 8.60 -3.52 -0.47
N ASP A 139 9.69 -4.25 -0.61
CA ASP A 139 10.99 -3.86 -0.05
C ASP A 139 11.51 -2.58 -0.71
N GLN A 140 11.34 -2.45 -2.03
CA GLN A 140 11.69 -1.23 -2.75
C GLN A 140 10.77 -0.07 -2.38
N ILE A 141 9.46 -0.31 -2.22
CA ILE A 141 8.50 0.70 -1.74
C ILE A 141 8.96 1.29 -0.41
N ILE A 142 9.32 0.44 0.56
CA ILE A 142 9.79 0.87 1.89
C ILE A 142 11.07 1.70 1.78
N LYS A 143 12.04 1.24 0.98
CA LYS A 143 13.32 1.95 0.76
C LYS A 143 13.12 3.32 0.12
N ASP A 144 12.26 3.43 -0.88
CA ASP A 144 12.01 4.69 -1.58
C ASP A 144 11.34 5.72 -0.67
N ILE A 145 10.38 5.28 0.15
CA ILE A 145 9.74 6.14 1.15
C ILE A 145 10.75 6.57 2.24
N ALA A 146 11.59 5.64 2.72
CA ALA A 146 12.61 5.94 3.70
C ALA A 146 13.64 6.95 3.16
N ALA A 147 14.16 6.74 1.96
CA ALA A 147 15.11 7.64 1.30
C ALA A 147 14.52 9.04 1.06
N PHE A 148 13.23 9.14 0.78
CA PHE A 148 12.56 10.43 0.62
C PHE A 148 12.41 11.18 1.95
N ASN A 149 12.07 10.48 3.04
CA ASN A 149 11.81 11.07 4.36
C ASN A 149 13.11 11.37 5.15
N SER A 150 14.25 10.84 4.71
CA SER A 150 15.57 11.10 5.33
C SER A 150 16.25 12.37 4.82
N LYS A 151 15.65 13.04 3.84
CA LYS A 151 16.11 14.32 3.29
C LYS A 151 15.55 15.49 4.08
#